data_7445d21ede4570322f4088adbc2c42e7
#
_entry.id   7445d21ede4570322f4088adbc2c42e7
#
_cell.length_a   1.000
_cell.length_b   1.000
_cell.length_c   1.000
_cell.angle_alpha   90.00
_cell.angle_beta   90.00
_cell.angle_gamma   90.00
#
_symmetry.space_group_name_H-M   'P 1'
#
loop_
_entity.id
_entity.type
_entity.pdbx_description
1 polymer ?
#
loop_
_entity_poly.entity_id
_entity_poly.type
_entity_poly.pdbx_seq_one_letter_code
_entity_poly.pdbx_strand_id
1 'polypeptide(L)'
;MVDMRTTPFRVAIIGSGPSAFYTAEALQKRADLDIRIDMFERLPTPFGLVRGGVAPDHQKIKSVTKVYDRIAQHPGFRFFGNVTFGQDITHDDLAGRYDAIVYAVGAQTDRRMNIPGEDLPGSHAATEFVGWYNAHPDYRDLEFDLSQERVAVIGNGNVAIDVVRMLARSPRELQDTDIADYALEALLHSNVKEIFLLGRRGPVQAKFTNPEIKELEEMDDANIRIYPSEIELDPMSQEYILSGTDRNAERNYQALKYIAQNPTTDKPKTITLRFLVSPVEIMGTDRVEGIKLVQNEICDEGDGEMSPCNTDDHEIIRVGMVFRSIGYHGVPLPGVPFDRARGVIPNHRGRVVDRTGTPIPGEYVVGWIKRGPTGIIGTNKPDAQETAARILEDIEQGGLPQTDASGLESIPELLAERGIPFVTYADWQLLDQIEQERGALVGRPRLKFSRVEDMLAALAETRREPALLLNRSNGKTLVPEPSGQVAQEPDLQPGARRNVDRTLWHNKQTVRQDH
;
A
#
# COMPACT_ATOMS: atom_id res chain seq x y z
N MET A 1 33.94 29.84 5.09
CA MET A 1 32.91 30.12 6.13
C MET A 1 31.63 30.28 5.37
N VAL A 2 30.71 29.33 5.54
CA VAL A 2 29.36 29.45 4.99
C VAL A 2 28.74 30.63 5.72
N ASP A 3 28.38 31.67 4.97
CA ASP A 3 27.58 32.78 5.49
C ASP A 3 26.27 32.18 5.96
N MET A 4 26.08 32.02 7.28
CA MET A 4 24.92 31.34 7.82
C MET A 4 23.70 32.18 7.51
N ARG A 5 22.94 31.74 6.50
CA ARG A 5 21.64 32.31 6.15
C ARG A 5 20.79 32.44 7.41
N THR A 6 20.26 33.61 7.67
CA THR A 6 19.42 33.89 8.87
C THR A 6 18.00 33.35 8.73
N THR A 7 17.59 32.93 7.52
CA THR A 7 16.27 32.35 7.22
C THR A 7 16.37 30.84 7.06
N PRO A 8 15.36 30.08 7.49
CA PRO A 8 15.34 28.62 7.35
C PRO A 8 15.39 28.18 5.89
N PHE A 9 16.02 27.03 5.64
CA PHE A 9 15.89 26.32 4.37
C PHE A 9 14.53 25.64 4.30
N ARG A 10 13.76 25.92 3.26
CA ARG A 10 12.43 25.39 3.06
C ARG A 10 12.44 24.27 2.03
N VAL A 11 11.94 23.10 2.40
CA VAL A 11 11.88 21.90 1.56
C VAL A 11 10.44 21.47 1.40
N ALA A 12 9.94 21.40 0.15
CA ALA A 12 8.67 20.77 -0.17
C ALA A 12 8.91 19.29 -0.52
N ILE A 13 8.14 18.38 0.06
CA ILE A 13 8.16 16.95 -0.30
C ILE A 13 6.80 16.58 -0.85
N ILE A 14 6.74 16.09 -2.09
CA ILE A 14 5.50 15.71 -2.78
C ILE A 14 5.32 14.21 -2.68
N GLY A 15 4.29 13.77 -1.97
CA GLY A 15 4.03 12.40 -1.55
C GLY A 15 4.45 12.15 -0.11
N SER A 16 3.81 11.19 0.54
CA SER A 16 3.98 10.86 1.95
C SER A 16 4.27 9.37 2.20
N GLY A 17 4.85 8.69 1.22
CA GLY A 17 5.28 7.31 1.36
C GLY A 17 6.59 7.16 2.17
N PRO A 18 7.11 5.92 2.31
CA PRO A 18 8.33 5.63 3.06
C PRO A 18 9.54 6.47 2.66
N SER A 19 9.75 6.69 1.36
CA SER A 19 10.87 7.48 0.86
C SER A 19 10.79 8.95 1.29
N ALA A 20 9.58 9.51 1.33
CA ALA A 20 9.33 10.87 1.81
C ALA A 20 9.72 11.03 3.27
N PHE A 21 9.21 10.16 4.15
CA PHE A 21 9.53 10.19 5.58
C PHE A 21 11.01 9.95 5.87
N TYR A 22 11.66 9.01 5.18
CA TYR A 22 13.11 8.79 5.37
C TYR A 22 13.95 9.97 4.85
N THR A 23 13.50 10.69 3.81
CA THR A 23 14.15 11.93 3.38
C THR A 23 14.00 13.01 4.43
N ALA A 24 12.80 13.20 4.99
CA ALA A 24 12.56 14.12 6.08
C ALA A 24 13.44 13.78 7.30
N GLU A 25 13.50 12.49 7.71
CA GLU A 25 14.39 12.03 8.78
C GLU A 25 15.87 12.39 8.54
N ALA A 26 16.34 12.16 7.31
CA ALA A 26 17.73 12.41 6.97
C ALA A 26 18.08 13.91 7.02
N LEU A 27 17.18 14.78 6.57
CA LEU A 27 17.34 16.24 6.64
C LEU A 27 17.26 16.76 8.08
N GLN A 28 16.31 16.29 8.88
CA GLN A 28 16.11 16.68 10.28
C GLN A 28 17.29 16.32 11.19
N LYS A 29 18.14 15.37 10.80
CA LYS A 29 19.37 15.01 11.55
C LYS A 29 20.46 16.09 11.50
N ARG A 30 20.36 17.05 10.60
CA ARG A 30 21.28 18.21 10.50
C ARG A 30 20.82 19.31 11.47
N ALA A 31 21.07 19.11 12.76
CA ALA A 31 20.69 20.02 13.82
C ALA A 31 21.40 21.39 13.75
N ASP A 32 22.45 21.49 12.96
CA ASP A 32 23.20 22.72 12.67
C ASP A 32 22.54 23.61 11.59
N LEU A 33 21.52 23.09 10.89
CA LEU A 33 20.75 23.80 9.86
C LEU A 33 19.29 23.94 10.30
N ASP A 34 18.70 25.12 10.16
CA ASP A 34 17.24 25.29 10.31
C ASP A 34 16.56 24.88 9.00
N ILE A 35 16.14 23.61 8.91
CA ILE A 35 15.42 23.07 7.75
C ILE A 35 13.94 22.92 8.12
N ARG A 36 13.07 23.53 7.31
CA ARG A 36 11.61 23.44 7.42
C ARG A 36 11.08 22.59 6.29
N ILE A 37 10.28 21.59 6.65
CA ILE A 37 9.77 20.60 5.69
C ILE A 37 8.25 20.68 5.65
N ASP A 38 7.71 20.88 4.47
CA ASP A 38 6.28 20.78 4.16
C ASP A 38 6.07 19.55 3.28
N MET A 39 5.30 18.59 3.77
CA MET A 39 4.97 17.36 3.05
C MET A 39 3.54 17.42 2.54
N PHE A 40 3.38 17.22 1.22
CA PHE A 40 2.10 17.29 0.53
C PHE A 40 1.64 15.90 0.10
N GLU A 41 0.38 15.60 0.36
CA GLU A 41 -0.22 14.32 0.01
C GLU A 41 -1.65 14.54 -0.54
N ARG A 42 -1.95 13.90 -1.68
CA ARG A 42 -3.28 14.01 -2.30
C ARG A 42 -4.41 13.38 -1.49
N LEU A 43 -4.10 12.37 -0.69
CA LEU A 43 -5.07 11.77 0.23
C LEU A 43 -5.05 12.49 1.59
N PRO A 44 -6.16 12.49 2.33
CA PRO A 44 -6.16 12.98 3.72
C PRO A 44 -5.23 12.19 4.64
N THR A 45 -4.80 11.00 4.22
CA THR A 45 -4.03 10.05 5.03
C THR A 45 -2.62 9.86 4.49
N PRO A 46 -1.57 9.90 5.35
CA PRO A 46 -0.19 9.66 4.95
C PRO A 46 0.15 8.17 4.80
N PHE A 47 1.43 7.89 4.59
CA PHE A 47 2.12 6.60 4.60
C PHE A 47 2.07 5.83 3.28
N GLY A 48 1.41 6.33 2.24
CA GLY A 48 1.37 5.73 0.91
C GLY A 48 1.07 4.23 0.96
N LEU A 49 1.90 3.41 0.30
CA LEU A 49 1.67 1.96 0.24
C LEU A 49 1.81 1.21 1.57
N VAL A 50 2.39 1.80 2.63
CA VAL A 50 2.36 1.17 3.96
C VAL A 50 0.91 1.08 4.47
N ARG A 51 0.10 2.10 4.19
CA ARG A 51 -1.33 2.10 4.50
C ARG A 51 -2.15 1.41 3.42
N GLY A 52 -1.96 1.79 2.16
CA GLY A 52 -2.81 1.40 1.02
C GLY A 52 -2.33 0.22 0.21
N GLY A 53 -1.17 -0.40 0.53
CA GLY A 53 -0.57 -1.45 -0.28
C GLY A 53 -0.09 -2.67 0.49
N VAL A 54 0.41 -2.52 1.72
CA VAL A 54 0.79 -3.67 2.57
C VAL A 54 -0.45 -4.47 2.92
N ALA A 55 -0.38 -5.79 2.76
CA ALA A 55 -1.51 -6.69 2.99
C ALA A 55 -2.12 -6.54 4.39
N PRO A 56 -3.44 -6.71 4.55
CA PRO A 56 -4.14 -6.51 5.82
C PRO A 56 -3.64 -7.38 6.96
N ASP A 57 -3.15 -8.56 6.69
CA ASP A 57 -2.59 -9.52 7.64
C ASP A 57 -1.14 -9.22 8.07
N HIS A 58 -0.46 -8.29 7.41
CA HIS A 58 0.92 -7.88 7.70
C HIS A 58 1.03 -6.71 8.70
N GLN A 59 0.34 -6.76 9.82
CA GLN A 59 0.33 -5.70 10.84
C GLN A 59 1.74 -5.37 11.39
N LYS A 60 2.61 -6.38 11.49
CA LYS A 60 3.99 -6.19 11.94
C LYS A 60 4.79 -5.28 10.98
N ILE A 61 4.60 -5.43 9.68
CA ILE A 61 5.24 -4.59 8.66
C ILE A 61 4.70 -3.16 8.75
N LYS A 62 3.39 -3.00 8.95
CA LYS A 62 2.73 -1.69 9.12
C LYS A 62 3.22 -0.93 10.35
N SER A 63 3.81 -1.59 11.34
CA SER A 63 4.35 -0.95 12.55
C SER A 63 5.46 0.07 12.28
N VAL A 64 6.04 0.11 11.08
CA VAL A 64 7.00 1.14 10.64
C VAL A 64 6.40 2.56 10.71
N THR A 65 5.08 2.71 10.65
CA THR A 65 4.40 4.00 10.80
C THR A 65 4.74 4.71 12.10
N LYS A 66 5.05 3.97 13.19
CA LYS A 66 5.54 4.54 14.44
C LYS A 66 6.86 5.32 14.29
N VAL A 67 7.68 4.98 13.31
CA VAL A 67 8.89 5.75 12.98
C VAL A 67 8.48 7.04 12.25
N TYR A 68 7.53 6.96 11.34
CA TYR A 68 7.03 8.12 10.58
C TYR A 68 6.32 9.12 11.50
N ASP A 69 5.54 8.64 12.49
CA ASP A 69 4.92 9.48 13.52
C ASP A 69 5.97 10.33 14.26
N ARG A 70 7.10 9.73 14.65
CA ARG A 70 8.19 10.47 15.33
C ARG A 70 8.84 11.52 14.43
N ILE A 71 8.99 11.23 13.15
CA ILE A 71 9.53 12.17 12.15
C ILE A 71 8.58 13.36 12.00
N ALA A 72 7.27 13.10 11.93
CA ALA A 72 6.25 14.13 11.78
C ALA A 72 6.07 15.02 13.02
N GLN A 73 6.51 14.57 14.21
CA GLN A 73 6.48 15.36 15.44
C GLN A 73 7.59 16.43 15.52
N HIS A 74 8.53 16.45 14.56
CA HIS A 74 9.60 17.46 14.55
C HIS A 74 9.01 18.87 14.35
N PRO A 75 9.42 19.88 15.15
CA PRO A 75 8.83 21.23 15.10
C PRO A 75 8.94 21.92 13.73
N GLY A 76 9.94 21.54 12.95
CA GLY A 76 10.13 22.03 11.57
C GLY A 76 9.37 21.25 10.50
N PHE A 77 8.46 20.35 10.88
CA PHE A 77 7.70 19.52 9.93
C PHE A 77 6.23 19.92 9.91
N ARG A 78 5.65 20.04 8.70
CA ARG A 78 4.21 20.21 8.50
C ARG A 78 3.73 19.22 7.46
N PHE A 79 2.49 18.76 7.63
CA PHE A 79 1.80 17.87 6.69
C PHE A 79 0.59 18.58 6.11
N PHE A 80 0.41 18.43 4.81
CA PHE A 80 -0.71 18.94 4.04
C PHE A 80 -1.34 17.78 3.25
N GLY A 81 -2.24 17.04 3.91
CA GLY A 81 -3.06 16.01 3.27
C GLY A 81 -4.24 16.62 2.54
N ASN A 82 -4.83 15.84 1.62
CA ASN A 82 -5.89 16.30 0.73
C ASN A 82 -5.46 17.46 -0.19
N VAL A 83 -4.19 17.47 -0.62
CA VAL A 83 -3.61 18.48 -1.51
C VAL A 83 -2.91 17.80 -2.68
N THR A 84 -3.46 17.96 -3.87
CA THR A 84 -2.99 17.30 -5.10
C THR A 84 -2.02 18.21 -5.86
N PHE A 85 -0.77 17.76 -6.01
CA PHE A 85 0.23 18.44 -6.85
C PHE A 85 -0.21 18.42 -8.32
N GLY A 86 -0.15 19.59 -8.96
CA GLY A 86 -0.58 19.81 -10.33
C GLY A 86 -2.06 20.18 -10.50
N GLN A 87 -2.83 20.17 -9.40
CA GLN A 87 -4.22 20.61 -9.36
C GLN A 87 -4.41 21.71 -8.31
N ASP A 88 -4.20 21.38 -7.03
CA ASP A 88 -4.42 22.27 -5.90
C ASP A 88 -3.21 23.19 -5.66
N ILE A 89 -2.03 22.65 -5.85
CA ILE A 89 -0.74 23.37 -5.87
C ILE A 89 0.04 23.00 -7.13
N THR A 90 0.69 23.98 -7.74
CA THR A 90 1.49 23.80 -8.95
C THR A 90 2.98 23.80 -8.66
N HIS A 91 3.78 23.40 -9.65
CA HIS A 91 5.23 23.55 -9.58
C HIS A 91 5.64 25.02 -9.31
N ASP A 92 5.03 25.97 -10.01
CA ASP A 92 5.35 27.39 -9.88
C ASP A 92 4.99 27.94 -8.49
N ASP A 93 3.90 27.48 -7.88
CA ASP A 93 3.57 27.82 -6.50
C ASP A 93 4.68 27.42 -5.52
N LEU A 94 5.30 26.28 -5.76
CA LEU A 94 6.35 25.74 -4.90
C LEU A 94 7.72 26.36 -5.21
N ALA A 95 8.07 26.51 -6.47
CA ALA A 95 9.37 27.04 -6.90
C ALA A 95 9.66 28.45 -6.35
N GLY A 96 8.60 29.27 -6.15
CA GLY A 96 8.73 30.60 -5.54
C GLY A 96 8.83 30.60 -4.01
N ARG A 97 8.51 29.49 -3.34
CA ARG A 97 8.37 29.40 -1.88
C ARG A 97 9.38 28.48 -1.18
N TYR A 98 9.96 27.53 -1.92
CA TYR A 98 10.85 26.51 -1.40
C TYR A 98 12.21 26.54 -2.07
N ASP A 99 13.25 26.32 -1.29
CA ASP A 99 14.63 26.22 -1.78
C ASP A 99 14.87 24.86 -2.45
N ALA A 100 14.11 23.83 -2.03
CA ALA A 100 14.16 22.51 -2.62
C ALA A 100 12.76 21.87 -2.72
N ILE A 101 12.51 21.18 -3.84
CA ILE A 101 11.32 20.36 -4.08
C ILE A 101 11.77 18.92 -4.27
N VAL A 102 11.18 17.98 -3.51
CA VAL A 102 11.51 16.55 -3.55
C VAL A 102 10.30 15.76 -4.00
N TYR A 103 10.39 15.11 -5.14
CA TYR A 103 9.33 14.25 -5.66
C TYR A 103 9.46 12.85 -5.07
N ALA A 104 8.47 12.43 -4.27
CA ALA A 104 8.41 11.18 -3.52
C ALA A 104 7.11 10.40 -3.76
N VAL A 105 6.51 10.55 -4.95
CA VAL A 105 5.15 10.06 -5.27
C VAL A 105 5.06 8.56 -5.52
N GLY A 106 6.16 7.84 -5.49
CA GLY A 106 6.18 6.39 -5.68
C GLY A 106 5.86 5.97 -7.12
N ALA A 107 5.15 4.86 -7.28
CA ALA A 107 4.62 4.36 -8.55
C ALA A 107 3.16 3.96 -8.33
N GLN A 108 2.25 4.48 -9.14
CA GLN A 108 0.81 4.46 -8.85
C GLN A 108 0.02 3.55 -9.80
N THR A 109 0.59 3.17 -10.93
CA THR A 109 -0.04 2.30 -11.92
C THR A 109 0.74 0.99 -12.06
N ASP A 110 0.22 0.05 -12.83
CA ASP A 110 0.87 -1.21 -13.16
C ASP A 110 1.42 -1.19 -14.59
N ARG A 111 2.34 -2.11 -14.84
CA ARG A 111 2.83 -2.38 -16.19
C ARG A 111 1.81 -3.17 -16.97
N ARG A 112 1.76 -2.92 -18.30
CA ARG A 112 0.95 -3.67 -19.23
C ARG A 112 1.75 -4.83 -19.84
N MET A 113 1.05 -5.92 -20.12
CA MET A 113 1.63 -7.08 -20.84
C MET A 113 1.67 -6.85 -22.35
N ASN A 114 0.77 -6.00 -22.86
CA ASN A 114 0.56 -5.72 -24.28
C ASN A 114 0.26 -6.99 -25.09
N ILE A 115 -0.58 -7.87 -24.57
CA ILE A 115 -1.07 -9.08 -25.22
C ILE A 115 -2.55 -8.96 -25.54
N PRO A 116 -3.06 -9.71 -26.55
CA PRO A 116 -4.48 -9.75 -26.86
C PRO A 116 -5.33 -10.12 -25.64
N GLY A 117 -6.48 -9.46 -25.50
CA GLY A 117 -7.44 -9.73 -24.44
C GLY A 117 -7.09 -9.15 -23.06
N GLU A 118 -5.97 -8.41 -22.93
CA GLU A 118 -5.55 -7.85 -21.66
C GLU A 118 -6.58 -6.91 -21.01
N ASP A 119 -7.44 -6.28 -21.82
CA ASP A 119 -8.47 -5.34 -21.37
C ASP A 119 -9.87 -5.96 -21.24
N LEU A 120 -10.01 -7.28 -21.36
CA LEU A 120 -11.29 -7.96 -21.18
C LEU A 120 -11.81 -7.79 -19.74
N PRO A 121 -13.13 -7.62 -19.55
CA PRO A 121 -13.76 -7.70 -18.24
C PRO A 121 -13.34 -8.97 -17.48
N GLY A 122 -12.86 -8.82 -16.24
CA GLY A 122 -12.26 -9.89 -15.45
C GLY A 122 -10.73 -9.94 -15.52
N SER A 123 -10.08 -9.07 -16.32
CA SER A 123 -8.63 -8.87 -16.32
C SER A 123 -8.29 -7.57 -15.58
N HIS A 124 -7.69 -7.70 -14.41
CA HIS A 124 -7.44 -6.60 -13.45
C HIS A 124 -5.95 -6.40 -13.22
N ALA A 125 -5.57 -5.19 -12.80
CA ALA A 125 -4.27 -4.95 -12.21
C ALA A 125 -4.23 -5.44 -10.76
N ALA A 126 -3.11 -6.00 -10.32
CA ALA A 126 -2.94 -6.36 -8.91
C ALA A 126 -3.01 -5.12 -8.01
N THR A 127 -2.54 -3.96 -8.49
CA THR A 127 -2.60 -2.67 -7.78
C THR A 127 -4.04 -2.27 -7.41
N GLU A 128 -5.00 -2.52 -8.30
CA GLU A 128 -6.42 -2.26 -8.08
C GLU A 128 -6.98 -3.13 -6.96
N PHE A 129 -6.73 -4.42 -7.00
CA PHE A 129 -7.20 -5.36 -5.97
C PHE A 129 -6.54 -5.09 -4.62
N VAL A 130 -5.23 -4.80 -4.61
CA VAL A 130 -4.47 -4.43 -3.41
C VAL A 130 -5.02 -3.15 -2.77
N GLY A 131 -5.28 -2.11 -3.56
CA GLY A 131 -5.89 -0.88 -3.08
C GLY A 131 -7.32 -1.11 -2.57
N TRP A 132 -8.10 -1.91 -3.30
CA TRP A 132 -9.47 -2.24 -2.94
C TRP A 132 -9.57 -2.91 -1.57
N TYR A 133 -8.84 -4.00 -1.31
CA TYR A 133 -8.92 -4.64 0.00
C TYR A 133 -8.26 -3.83 1.13
N ASN A 134 -7.43 -2.85 0.80
CA ASN A 134 -6.81 -1.93 1.77
C ASN A 134 -7.62 -0.65 2.03
N ALA A 135 -8.85 -0.54 1.54
CA ALA A 135 -9.73 0.64 1.69
C ALA A 135 -9.15 1.92 1.06
N HIS A 136 -8.41 1.79 -0.06
CA HIS A 136 -7.91 2.95 -0.76
C HIS A 136 -9.06 3.67 -1.50
N PRO A 137 -9.27 4.98 -1.33
CA PRO A 137 -10.42 5.69 -1.87
C PRO A 137 -10.61 5.53 -3.39
N ASP A 138 -9.52 5.55 -4.17
CA ASP A 138 -9.60 5.45 -5.64
C ASP A 138 -10.08 4.08 -6.14
N TYR A 139 -9.98 3.04 -5.33
CA TYR A 139 -10.29 1.66 -5.72
C TYR A 139 -11.51 1.09 -5.00
N ARG A 140 -12.09 1.86 -4.08
CA ARG A 140 -13.19 1.42 -3.22
C ARG A 140 -14.41 0.90 -3.99
N ASP A 141 -14.74 1.54 -5.10
CA ASP A 141 -15.94 1.24 -5.88
C ASP A 141 -15.68 0.26 -7.05
N LEU A 142 -14.48 -0.36 -7.09
CA LEU A 142 -14.20 -1.43 -8.04
C LEU A 142 -14.95 -2.71 -7.67
N GLU A 143 -15.35 -3.45 -8.69
CA GLU A 143 -16.01 -4.75 -8.57
C GLU A 143 -15.12 -5.86 -9.13
N PHE A 144 -14.98 -6.95 -8.37
CA PHE A 144 -14.26 -8.15 -8.77
C PHE A 144 -15.24 -9.32 -8.77
N ASP A 145 -15.34 -10.02 -9.89
CA ASP A 145 -16.25 -11.17 -10.04
C ASP A 145 -15.73 -12.41 -9.29
N LEU A 146 -15.81 -12.38 -7.96
CA LEU A 146 -15.39 -13.49 -7.10
C LEU A 146 -16.31 -14.71 -7.17
N SER A 147 -17.32 -14.73 -8.05
CA SER A 147 -18.12 -15.93 -8.35
C SER A 147 -17.36 -16.97 -9.19
N GLN A 148 -16.22 -16.58 -9.77
CA GLN A 148 -15.36 -17.43 -10.56
C GLN A 148 -14.62 -18.43 -9.68
N GLU A 149 -14.65 -19.72 -10.06
CA GLU A 149 -13.95 -20.76 -9.30
C GLU A 149 -12.43 -20.77 -9.54
N ARG A 150 -11.98 -20.28 -10.70
CA ARG A 150 -10.58 -20.35 -11.14
C ARG A 150 -10.04 -18.98 -11.50
N VAL A 151 -8.90 -18.63 -10.91
CA VAL A 151 -8.26 -17.33 -11.04
C VAL A 151 -6.78 -17.51 -11.37
N ALA A 152 -6.23 -16.66 -12.26
CA ALA A 152 -4.80 -16.58 -12.50
C ALA A 152 -4.20 -15.28 -11.96
N VAL A 153 -3.04 -15.37 -11.31
CA VAL A 153 -2.22 -14.24 -10.89
C VAL A 153 -0.90 -14.31 -11.64
N ILE A 154 -0.62 -13.31 -12.47
CA ILE A 154 0.55 -13.25 -13.34
C ILE A 154 1.65 -12.47 -12.63
N GLY A 155 2.76 -13.12 -12.36
CA GLY A 155 3.92 -12.59 -11.64
C GLY A 155 4.28 -13.44 -10.43
N ASN A 156 5.54 -13.41 -10.00
CA ASN A 156 6.06 -14.18 -8.88
C ASN A 156 6.85 -13.31 -7.89
N GLY A 157 6.37 -12.07 -7.65
CA GLY A 157 6.86 -11.18 -6.60
C GLY A 157 5.96 -11.20 -5.36
N ASN A 158 6.36 -10.46 -4.31
CA ASN A 158 5.62 -10.40 -3.05
C ASN A 158 4.16 -9.95 -3.21
N VAL A 159 3.90 -8.95 -4.07
CA VAL A 159 2.52 -8.48 -4.33
C VAL A 159 1.65 -9.58 -4.96
N ALA A 160 2.23 -10.42 -5.84
CA ALA A 160 1.50 -11.55 -6.41
C ALA A 160 1.15 -12.57 -5.31
N ILE A 161 2.07 -12.85 -4.39
CA ILE A 161 1.82 -13.69 -3.21
C ILE A 161 0.73 -13.08 -2.33
N ASP A 162 0.75 -11.77 -2.08
CA ASP A 162 -0.29 -11.08 -1.31
C ASP A 162 -1.67 -11.26 -1.94
N VAL A 163 -1.79 -11.07 -3.27
CA VAL A 163 -3.05 -11.26 -4.01
C VAL A 163 -3.54 -12.72 -3.87
N VAL A 164 -2.64 -13.68 -4.10
CA VAL A 164 -2.95 -15.11 -3.95
C VAL A 164 -3.43 -15.43 -2.53
N ARG A 165 -2.74 -14.89 -1.53
CA ARG A 165 -3.07 -15.10 -0.10
C ARG A 165 -4.42 -14.51 0.25
N MET A 166 -4.74 -13.28 -0.19
CA MET A 166 -6.06 -12.67 0.06
C MET A 166 -7.20 -13.44 -0.60
N LEU A 167 -7.00 -14.02 -1.79
CA LEU A 167 -8.00 -14.87 -2.45
C LEU A 167 -8.14 -16.25 -1.78
N ALA A 168 -7.05 -16.76 -1.19
CA ALA A 168 -6.98 -18.10 -0.63
C ALA A 168 -7.41 -18.17 0.84
N ARG A 169 -7.11 -17.15 1.66
CA ARG A 169 -7.48 -17.11 3.07
C ARG A 169 -8.99 -17.18 3.27
N SER A 170 -9.39 -17.87 4.32
CA SER A 170 -10.78 -17.88 4.76
C SER A 170 -11.18 -16.50 5.33
N PRO A 171 -12.46 -16.13 5.28
CA PRO A 171 -12.95 -14.92 5.95
C PRO A 171 -12.62 -14.88 7.45
N ARG A 172 -12.55 -16.05 8.09
CA ARG A 172 -12.17 -16.17 9.51
C ARG A 172 -10.73 -15.70 9.76
N GLU A 173 -9.80 -16.01 8.86
CA GLU A 173 -8.41 -15.57 8.95
C GLU A 173 -8.27 -14.06 8.67
N LEU A 174 -9.18 -13.48 7.87
CA LEU A 174 -9.14 -12.07 7.49
C LEU A 174 -9.92 -11.15 8.45
N GLN A 175 -10.89 -11.68 9.19
CA GLN A 175 -11.77 -10.87 10.03
C GLN A 175 -11.04 -10.10 11.14
N ASP A 176 -9.89 -10.59 11.61
CA ASP A 176 -9.10 -9.97 12.68
C ASP A 176 -8.03 -9.00 12.13
N THR A 177 -8.06 -8.72 10.83
CA THR A 177 -7.12 -7.83 10.13
C THR A 177 -7.71 -6.43 9.90
N ASP A 178 -6.94 -5.53 9.26
CA ASP A 178 -7.43 -4.21 8.84
C ASP A 178 -7.95 -4.17 7.39
N ILE A 179 -8.42 -5.31 6.87
CA ILE A 179 -9.08 -5.41 5.55
C ILE A 179 -10.33 -4.52 5.52
N ALA A 180 -10.65 -3.95 4.35
CA ALA A 180 -11.88 -3.18 4.18
C ALA A 180 -13.12 -4.06 4.36
N ASP A 181 -14.18 -3.55 5.03
CA ASP A 181 -15.39 -4.33 5.34
C ASP A 181 -16.08 -4.86 4.08
N TYR A 182 -16.21 -4.02 3.04
CA TYR A 182 -16.81 -4.44 1.77
C TYR A 182 -15.98 -5.51 1.06
N ALA A 183 -14.65 -5.49 1.24
CA ALA A 183 -13.77 -6.51 0.67
C ALA A 183 -13.89 -7.83 1.45
N LEU A 184 -13.95 -7.77 2.78
CA LEU A 184 -14.19 -8.94 3.62
C LEU A 184 -15.54 -9.57 3.28
N GLU A 185 -16.59 -8.78 3.14
CA GLU A 185 -17.93 -9.23 2.74
C GLU A 185 -17.92 -9.91 1.37
N ALA A 186 -17.25 -9.31 0.38
CA ALA A 186 -17.13 -9.91 -0.95
C ALA A 186 -16.34 -11.23 -0.93
N LEU A 187 -15.25 -11.30 -0.15
CA LEU A 187 -14.46 -12.52 0.01
C LEU A 187 -15.20 -13.62 0.79
N LEU A 188 -16.12 -13.26 1.70
CA LEU A 188 -16.99 -14.20 2.39
C LEU A 188 -17.89 -14.99 1.41
N HIS A 189 -18.31 -14.34 0.34
CA HIS A 189 -19.16 -14.93 -0.70
C HIS A 189 -18.38 -15.40 -1.94
N SER A 190 -17.05 -15.48 -1.84
CA SER A 190 -16.18 -15.91 -2.93
C SER A 190 -16.32 -17.41 -3.24
N ASN A 191 -16.44 -17.73 -4.52
CA ASN A 191 -16.42 -19.09 -5.04
C ASN A 191 -15.04 -19.55 -5.50
N VAL A 192 -14.01 -18.75 -5.31
CA VAL A 192 -12.63 -19.07 -5.75
C VAL A 192 -12.12 -20.32 -5.02
N LYS A 193 -11.73 -21.33 -5.83
CA LYS A 193 -11.21 -22.64 -5.37
C LYS A 193 -9.81 -22.92 -5.90
N GLU A 194 -9.51 -22.54 -7.13
CA GLU A 194 -8.21 -22.76 -7.77
C GLU A 194 -7.56 -21.44 -8.14
N ILE A 195 -6.35 -21.21 -7.65
CA ILE A 195 -5.58 -20.00 -7.90
C ILE A 195 -4.26 -20.40 -8.53
N PHE A 196 -4.00 -19.93 -9.75
CA PHE A 196 -2.76 -20.18 -10.48
C PHE A 196 -1.83 -18.99 -10.32
N LEU A 197 -0.67 -19.19 -9.70
CA LEU A 197 0.40 -18.20 -9.65
C LEU A 197 1.38 -18.48 -10.78
N LEU A 198 1.45 -17.58 -11.77
CA LEU A 198 2.16 -17.79 -13.03
C LEU A 198 3.46 -16.99 -13.08
N GLY A 199 4.60 -17.65 -13.12
CA GLY A 199 5.92 -17.05 -13.19
C GLY A 199 6.62 -17.36 -14.51
N ARG A 200 7.09 -16.32 -15.23
CA ARG A 200 7.82 -16.50 -16.50
C ARG A 200 9.23 -17.06 -16.33
N ARG A 201 9.78 -17.00 -15.13
CA ARG A 201 11.10 -17.49 -14.76
C ARG A 201 11.00 -18.77 -13.94
N GLY A 202 12.12 -19.46 -13.77
CA GLY A 202 12.22 -20.66 -12.97
C GLY A 202 12.13 -20.40 -11.46
N PRO A 203 12.06 -21.47 -10.65
CA PRO A 203 11.93 -21.37 -9.20
C PRO A 203 13.11 -20.65 -8.53
N VAL A 204 14.29 -20.71 -9.11
CA VAL A 204 15.52 -20.04 -8.60
C VAL A 204 15.47 -18.53 -8.80
N GLN A 205 14.82 -18.06 -9.87
CA GLN A 205 14.70 -16.65 -10.22
C GLN A 205 13.40 -16.01 -9.69
N ALA A 206 12.63 -16.72 -8.87
CA ALA A 206 11.43 -16.19 -8.24
C ALA A 206 11.75 -14.96 -7.38
N LYS A 207 10.88 -13.94 -7.44
CA LYS A 207 11.12 -12.63 -6.81
C LYS A 207 10.48 -12.47 -5.43
N PHE A 208 9.65 -13.41 -5.01
CA PHE A 208 9.11 -13.42 -3.65
C PHE A 208 10.19 -13.74 -2.61
N THR A 209 10.00 -13.28 -1.39
CA THR A 209 10.91 -13.58 -0.28
C THR A 209 10.55 -14.90 0.40
N ASN A 210 11.51 -15.50 1.12
CA ASN A 210 11.27 -16.75 1.83
C ASN A 210 10.16 -16.68 2.90
N PRO A 211 10.00 -15.60 3.68
CA PRO A 211 8.85 -15.45 4.56
C PRO A 211 7.51 -15.56 3.84
N GLU A 212 7.35 -14.91 2.68
CA GLU A 212 6.12 -14.90 1.90
C GLU A 212 5.71 -16.32 1.44
N ILE A 213 6.67 -17.13 0.97
CA ILE A 213 6.34 -18.51 0.56
C ILE A 213 5.96 -19.40 1.75
N LYS A 214 6.57 -19.17 2.92
CA LYS A 214 6.21 -19.89 4.14
C LYS A 214 4.81 -19.55 4.64
N GLU A 215 4.39 -18.29 4.53
CA GLU A 215 3.04 -17.89 4.90
C GLU A 215 1.95 -18.56 4.06
N LEU A 216 2.26 -18.96 2.82
CA LEU A 216 1.34 -19.79 2.03
C LEU A 216 1.17 -21.18 2.62
N GLU A 217 2.21 -21.80 3.20
CA GLU A 217 2.14 -23.13 3.83
C GLU A 217 1.28 -23.11 5.11
N GLU A 218 1.24 -21.96 5.80
CA GLU A 218 0.55 -21.80 7.09
C GLU A 218 -0.95 -21.53 6.94
N MET A 219 -1.49 -21.36 5.71
CA MET A 219 -2.91 -21.09 5.51
C MET A 219 -3.80 -22.28 5.88
N ASP A 220 -4.90 -22.03 6.60
CA ASP A 220 -5.81 -23.07 7.08
C ASP A 220 -6.59 -23.75 5.94
N ASP A 221 -7.09 -22.98 4.96
CA ASP A 221 -8.07 -23.44 3.97
C ASP A 221 -7.48 -23.64 2.56
N ALA A 222 -6.16 -23.50 2.37
CA ALA A 222 -5.55 -23.66 1.04
C ALA A 222 -4.37 -24.62 1.02
N ASN A 223 -4.36 -25.49 0.01
CA ASN A 223 -3.21 -26.31 -0.34
C ASN A 223 -2.28 -25.53 -1.27
N ILE A 224 -0.99 -25.82 -1.24
CA ILE A 224 -0.05 -25.40 -2.27
C ILE A 224 0.31 -26.61 -3.12
N ARG A 225 0.28 -26.43 -4.44
CA ARG A 225 0.66 -27.44 -5.40
C ARG A 225 1.75 -26.90 -6.32
N ILE A 226 2.78 -27.66 -6.50
CA ILE A 226 3.84 -27.43 -7.49
C ILE A 226 4.03 -28.75 -8.24
N TYR A 227 4.02 -28.73 -9.58
CA TYR A 227 4.29 -29.93 -10.34
C TYR A 227 5.77 -30.32 -10.23
N PRO A 228 6.13 -31.60 -9.99
CA PRO A 228 7.53 -32.01 -9.82
C PRO A 228 8.43 -31.59 -10.98
N SER A 229 7.94 -31.61 -12.22
CA SER A 229 8.67 -31.16 -13.40
C SER A 229 9.05 -29.67 -13.38
N GLU A 230 8.31 -28.83 -12.66
CA GLU A 230 8.58 -27.37 -12.59
C GLU A 230 9.60 -27.01 -11.50
N ILE A 231 10.02 -27.99 -10.70
CA ILE A 231 11.09 -27.84 -9.70
C ILE A 231 12.43 -28.39 -10.22
N GLU A 232 12.42 -29.11 -11.32
CA GLU A 232 13.65 -29.53 -11.98
C GLU A 232 14.39 -28.29 -12.50
N LEU A 233 15.68 -28.21 -12.16
CA LEU A 233 16.51 -27.07 -12.56
C LEU A 233 17.19 -27.35 -13.90
N ASP A 234 17.14 -26.35 -14.76
CA ASP A 234 18.03 -26.27 -15.91
C ASP A 234 19.50 -26.16 -15.45
N PRO A 235 20.48 -26.45 -16.34
CA PRO A 235 21.91 -26.46 -15.97
C PRO A 235 22.41 -25.11 -15.43
N MET A 236 21.92 -23.97 -15.97
CA MET A 236 22.35 -22.64 -15.54
C MET A 236 21.81 -22.31 -14.14
N SER A 237 20.54 -22.61 -13.88
CA SER A 237 19.92 -22.45 -12.56
C SER A 237 20.57 -23.36 -11.52
N GLN A 238 20.98 -24.57 -11.90
CA GLN A 238 21.69 -25.48 -11.03
C GLN A 238 23.10 -24.95 -10.67
N GLU A 239 23.83 -24.43 -11.65
CA GLU A 239 25.15 -23.83 -11.43
C GLU A 239 25.04 -22.59 -10.53
N TYR A 240 24.02 -21.74 -10.76
CA TYR A 240 23.76 -20.56 -9.95
C TYR A 240 23.52 -20.91 -8.47
N ILE A 241 22.70 -21.92 -8.17
CA ILE A 241 22.48 -22.39 -6.79
C ILE A 241 23.78 -22.94 -6.19
N LEU A 242 24.52 -23.76 -6.94
CA LEU A 242 25.78 -24.36 -6.47
C LEU A 242 26.88 -23.31 -6.21
N SER A 243 26.84 -22.16 -6.88
CA SER A 243 27.77 -21.06 -6.64
C SER A 243 27.67 -20.47 -5.23
N GLY A 244 26.51 -20.64 -4.57
CA GLY A 244 26.22 -20.08 -3.24
C GLY A 244 26.17 -18.54 -3.20
N THR A 245 26.07 -17.88 -4.36
CA THR A 245 26.10 -16.42 -4.49
C THR A 245 24.85 -15.79 -3.91
N ASP A 246 23.68 -16.43 -4.10
CA ASP A 246 22.39 -15.94 -3.60
C ASP A 246 21.74 -16.94 -2.61
N ARG A 247 22.00 -16.71 -1.33
CA ARG A 247 21.42 -17.54 -0.26
C ARG A 247 19.88 -17.43 -0.17
N ASN A 248 19.28 -16.35 -0.67
CA ASN A 248 17.82 -16.22 -0.66
C ASN A 248 17.20 -17.09 -1.75
N ALA A 249 17.77 -17.11 -2.96
CA ALA A 249 17.36 -18.00 -4.03
C ALA A 249 17.47 -19.47 -3.60
N GLU A 250 18.59 -19.85 -2.96
CA GLU A 250 18.77 -21.20 -2.41
C GLU A 250 17.68 -21.57 -1.39
N ARG A 251 17.41 -20.70 -0.40
CA ARG A 251 16.36 -20.93 0.62
C ARG A 251 14.98 -21.03 -0.01
N ASN A 252 14.65 -20.15 -0.95
CA ASN A 252 13.39 -20.21 -1.66
C ASN A 252 13.25 -21.52 -2.43
N TYR A 253 14.28 -21.94 -3.16
CA TYR A 253 14.27 -23.19 -3.89
C TYR A 253 14.07 -24.40 -2.97
N GLN A 254 14.74 -24.45 -1.81
CA GLN A 254 14.55 -25.53 -0.84
C GLN A 254 13.12 -25.58 -0.29
N ALA A 255 12.51 -24.41 -0.01
CA ALA A 255 11.12 -24.34 0.42
C ALA A 255 10.16 -24.84 -0.68
N LEU A 256 10.35 -24.41 -1.93
CA LEU A 256 9.55 -24.85 -3.07
C LEU A 256 9.69 -26.36 -3.32
N LYS A 257 10.91 -26.89 -3.20
CA LYS A 257 11.18 -28.33 -3.32
C LYS A 257 10.49 -29.12 -2.23
N TYR A 258 10.50 -28.63 -1.00
CA TYR A 258 9.78 -29.25 0.12
C TYR A 258 8.27 -29.28 -0.17
N ILE A 259 7.67 -28.17 -0.60
CA ILE A 259 6.25 -28.08 -0.98
C ILE A 259 5.91 -29.08 -2.09
N ALA A 260 6.73 -29.16 -3.15
CA ALA A 260 6.47 -30.06 -4.29
C ALA A 260 6.48 -31.55 -3.89
N GLN A 261 7.17 -31.89 -2.81
CA GLN A 261 7.27 -33.28 -2.30
C GLN A 261 6.15 -33.63 -1.31
N ASN A 262 5.44 -32.64 -0.77
CA ASN A 262 4.39 -32.87 0.19
C ASN A 262 3.04 -33.09 -0.52
N PRO A 263 2.27 -34.10 -0.15
CA PRO A 263 0.95 -34.33 -0.71
C PRO A 263 0.00 -33.18 -0.30
N THR A 264 -0.90 -32.82 -1.21
CA THR A 264 -2.03 -31.95 -0.89
C THR A 264 -2.95 -32.64 0.12
N THR A 265 -3.53 -31.86 1.03
CA THR A 265 -4.51 -32.30 2.01
C THR A 265 -5.94 -32.00 1.55
N ASP A 266 -6.94 -32.38 2.32
CA ASP A 266 -8.35 -32.11 1.98
C ASP A 266 -8.76 -30.68 2.42
N LYS A 267 -8.11 -29.67 1.82
CA LYS A 267 -8.46 -28.25 2.02
C LYS A 267 -9.30 -27.76 0.84
N PRO A 268 -10.24 -26.81 1.06
CA PRO A 268 -11.23 -26.40 0.05
C PRO A 268 -10.63 -25.64 -1.14
N LYS A 269 -9.45 -25.02 -0.96
CA LYS A 269 -8.78 -24.25 -2.01
C LYS A 269 -7.42 -24.84 -2.37
N THR A 270 -6.97 -24.57 -3.59
CA THR A 270 -5.63 -24.97 -4.08
C THR A 270 -4.96 -23.80 -4.76
N ILE A 271 -3.75 -23.48 -4.34
CA ILE A 271 -2.83 -22.56 -5.01
C ILE A 271 -1.85 -23.40 -5.81
N THR A 272 -1.84 -23.24 -7.13
CA THR A 272 -0.90 -23.91 -8.02
C THR A 272 0.17 -22.93 -8.47
N LEU A 273 1.41 -23.13 -8.04
CA LEU A 273 2.55 -22.35 -8.51
C LEU A 273 3.04 -22.95 -9.83
N ARG A 274 3.13 -22.11 -10.85
CA ARG A 274 3.62 -22.46 -12.18
C ARG A 274 4.86 -21.64 -12.49
N PHE A 275 5.91 -22.29 -12.93
CA PHE A 275 7.17 -21.67 -13.31
C PHE A 275 7.42 -21.84 -14.81
N LEU A 276 8.27 -20.98 -15.38
CA LEU A 276 8.65 -21.00 -16.78
C LEU A 276 7.42 -20.94 -17.72
N VAL A 277 6.42 -20.13 -17.38
CA VAL A 277 5.24 -19.89 -18.22
C VAL A 277 4.99 -18.41 -18.41
N SER A 278 4.80 -17.99 -19.66
CA SER A 278 4.45 -16.61 -20.02
C SER A 278 3.06 -16.52 -20.63
N PRO A 279 2.21 -15.57 -20.22
CA PRO A 279 0.95 -15.33 -20.90
C PRO A 279 1.21 -14.72 -22.28
N VAL A 280 0.51 -15.23 -23.31
CA VAL A 280 0.56 -14.69 -24.66
C VAL A 280 -0.79 -14.17 -25.14
N GLU A 281 -1.88 -14.57 -24.49
CA GLU A 281 -3.23 -14.12 -24.78
C GLU A 281 -4.14 -14.34 -23.56
N ILE A 282 -5.00 -13.38 -23.24
CA ILE A 282 -6.16 -13.58 -22.38
C ILE A 282 -7.35 -13.86 -23.27
N MET A 283 -7.93 -15.03 -23.15
CA MET A 283 -8.96 -15.55 -24.04
C MET A 283 -10.35 -15.18 -23.52
N GLY A 284 -11.25 -14.90 -24.45
CA GLY A 284 -12.66 -14.64 -24.20
C GLY A 284 -13.25 -13.72 -25.26
N THR A 285 -14.59 -13.61 -25.27
CA THR A 285 -15.30 -12.69 -26.17
C THR A 285 -15.75 -11.44 -25.41
N ASP A 286 -16.58 -11.63 -24.38
CA ASP A 286 -17.15 -10.52 -23.59
C ASP A 286 -16.48 -10.38 -22.23
N ARG A 287 -15.73 -11.39 -21.80
CA ARG A 287 -15.04 -11.47 -20.52
C ARG A 287 -13.92 -12.50 -20.58
N VAL A 288 -13.11 -12.54 -19.55
CA VAL A 288 -12.07 -13.58 -19.38
C VAL A 288 -12.72 -14.97 -19.29
N GLU A 289 -12.27 -15.91 -20.12
CA GLU A 289 -12.67 -17.31 -20.13
C GLU A 289 -11.47 -18.26 -20.00
N GLY A 290 -10.27 -17.74 -20.23
CA GLY A 290 -9.03 -18.49 -20.13
C GLY A 290 -7.80 -17.63 -20.37
N ILE A 291 -6.65 -18.25 -20.21
CA ILE A 291 -5.35 -17.67 -20.51
C ILE A 291 -4.52 -18.67 -21.31
N LYS A 292 -3.97 -18.21 -22.42
CA LYS A 292 -3.02 -18.97 -23.23
C LYS A 292 -1.61 -18.64 -22.78
N LEU A 293 -0.87 -19.66 -22.46
CA LEU A 293 0.51 -19.60 -21.99
C LEU A 293 1.44 -20.20 -23.02
N VAL A 294 2.68 -19.73 -23.04
CA VAL A 294 3.80 -20.38 -23.71
C VAL A 294 4.77 -20.89 -22.65
N GLN A 295 5.29 -22.09 -22.81
CA GLN A 295 6.36 -22.62 -21.98
C GLN A 295 7.65 -21.87 -22.27
N ASN A 296 8.42 -21.56 -21.22
CA ASN A 296 9.72 -20.92 -21.34
C ASN A 296 10.84 -21.90 -21.00
N GLU A 297 12.01 -21.56 -21.45
CA GLU A 297 13.29 -22.09 -20.94
C GLU A 297 14.19 -20.94 -20.46
N ILE A 298 15.22 -21.26 -19.68
CA ILE A 298 16.20 -20.24 -19.26
C ILE A 298 17.32 -20.18 -20.30
N CYS A 299 17.56 -18.97 -20.81
CA CYS A 299 18.59 -18.68 -21.79
C CYS A 299 19.60 -17.68 -21.23
N ASP A 300 20.85 -17.76 -21.72
CA ASP A 300 21.86 -16.70 -21.59
C ASP A 300 21.80 -15.82 -22.86
N GLU A 301 21.48 -14.53 -22.68
CA GLU A 301 21.49 -13.56 -23.78
C GLU A 301 22.89 -13.04 -24.11
N GLY A 302 23.94 -13.62 -23.50
CA GLY A 302 25.35 -13.32 -23.77
C GLY A 302 26.00 -12.33 -22.81
N ASP A 303 25.28 -11.94 -21.77
CA ASP A 303 25.75 -11.06 -20.68
C ASP A 303 25.88 -11.80 -19.33
N GLY A 304 25.57 -13.10 -19.30
CA GLY A 304 25.53 -13.94 -18.10
C GLY A 304 24.22 -13.76 -17.29
N GLU A 305 23.26 -12.97 -17.75
CA GLU A 305 21.94 -12.87 -17.14
C GLU A 305 21.02 -14.01 -17.63
N MET A 306 20.38 -14.68 -16.66
CA MET A 306 19.40 -15.73 -16.93
C MET A 306 18.05 -15.11 -17.30
N SER A 307 17.68 -15.17 -18.57
CA SER A 307 16.45 -14.66 -19.13
C SER A 307 15.49 -15.77 -19.57
N PRO A 308 14.15 -15.57 -19.46
CA PRO A 308 13.17 -16.52 -19.97
C PRO A 308 13.03 -16.37 -21.49
N CYS A 309 13.23 -17.46 -22.22
CA CYS A 309 13.01 -17.56 -23.66
C CYS A 309 11.76 -18.40 -23.94
N ASN A 310 10.89 -17.96 -24.84
CA ASN A 310 9.70 -18.71 -25.21
C ASN A 310 10.10 -19.93 -26.07
N THR A 311 9.44 -21.06 -25.83
CA THR A 311 9.46 -22.25 -26.70
C THR A 311 8.26 -22.23 -27.66
N ASP A 312 8.09 -23.31 -28.43
CA ASP A 312 6.91 -23.50 -29.28
C ASP A 312 5.74 -24.19 -28.55
N ASP A 313 5.94 -24.59 -27.29
CA ASP A 313 4.93 -25.30 -26.51
C ASP A 313 3.96 -24.34 -25.85
N HIS A 314 2.68 -24.57 -26.11
CA HIS A 314 1.59 -23.77 -25.61
C HIS A 314 0.61 -24.58 -24.76
N GLU A 315 0.04 -23.97 -23.76
CA GLU A 315 -1.09 -24.52 -22.99
C GLU A 315 -2.19 -23.47 -22.78
N ILE A 316 -3.39 -23.95 -22.49
CA ILE A 316 -4.53 -23.10 -22.15
C ILE A 316 -5.02 -23.49 -20.77
N ILE A 317 -5.13 -22.51 -19.87
CA ILE A 317 -5.76 -22.67 -18.58
C ILE A 317 -7.08 -21.92 -18.60
N ARG A 318 -8.18 -22.62 -18.32
CA ARG A 318 -9.49 -21.96 -18.15
C ARG A 318 -9.53 -21.24 -16.81
N VAL A 319 -9.76 -19.95 -16.85
CA VAL A 319 -9.92 -19.08 -15.69
C VAL A 319 -10.96 -18.01 -16.00
N GLY A 320 -11.73 -17.59 -15.01
CA GLY A 320 -12.72 -16.52 -15.19
C GLY A 320 -12.24 -15.15 -14.73
N MET A 321 -11.06 -15.08 -14.11
CA MET A 321 -10.46 -13.83 -13.68
C MET A 321 -8.93 -13.90 -13.71
N VAL A 322 -8.30 -12.77 -14.04
CA VAL A 322 -6.85 -12.62 -14.12
C VAL A 322 -6.40 -11.39 -13.36
N PHE A 323 -5.34 -11.50 -12.55
CA PHE A 323 -4.65 -10.38 -11.93
C PHE A 323 -3.23 -10.25 -12.48
N ARG A 324 -2.90 -9.08 -13.02
CA ARG A 324 -1.56 -8.74 -13.51
C ARG A 324 -0.73 -8.16 -12.37
N SER A 325 0.28 -8.90 -11.91
CA SER A 325 1.23 -8.48 -10.87
C SER A 325 2.67 -8.45 -11.40
N ILE A 326 2.86 -7.75 -12.52
CA ILE A 326 4.13 -7.70 -13.27
C ILE A 326 4.98 -6.47 -12.98
N GLY A 327 4.61 -5.74 -11.94
CA GLY A 327 5.32 -4.58 -11.41
C GLY A 327 4.56 -3.28 -11.63
N TYR A 328 4.88 -2.32 -10.76
CA TYR A 328 4.32 -0.97 -10.80
C TYR A 328 4.97 -0.13 -11.90
N HIS A 329 4.34 1.00 -12.24
CA HIS A 329 4.85 2.01 -13.15
C HIS A 329 4.54 3.41 -12.58
N GLY A 330 5.52 4.32 -12.68
CA GLY A 330 5.34 5.71 -12.27
C GLY A 330 4.47 6.47 -13.27
N VAL A 331 3.87 7.57 -12.80
CA VAL A 331 3.09 8.48 -13.63
C VAL A 331 3.76 9.84 -13.73
N PRO A 332 3.64 10.54 -14.87
CA PRO A 332 4.22 11.89 -15.02
C PRO A 332 3.52 12.87 -14.08
N LEU A 333 4.31 13.80 -13.54
CA LEU A 333 3.81 14.95 -12.80
C LEU A 333 3.82 16.19 -13.71
N PRO A 334 2.81 17.08 -13.62
CA PRO A 334 2.77 18.31 -14.39
C PRO A 334 4.01 19.19 -14.16
N GLY A 335 4.68 19.59 -15.24
CA GLY A 335 5.86 20.45 -15.17
C GLY A 335 7.18 19.75 -14.83
N VAL A 336 7.19 18.45 -14.51
CA VAL A 336 8.36 17.68 -14.09
C VAL A 336 8.86 16.78 -15.23
N PRO A 337 10.18 16.71 -15.51
CA PRO A 337 10.74 15.78 -16.48
C PRO A 337 10.34 14.32 -16.16
N PHE A 338 10.03 13.53 -17.20
CA PHE A 338 9.60 12.15 -17.02
C PHE A 338 10.05 11.24 -18.16
N ASP A 339 10.64 10.12 -17.82
CA ASP A 339 10.96 9.00 -18.72
C ASP A 339 9.79 8.02 -18.77
N ARG A 340 8.99 8.10 -19.85
CA ARG A 340 7.80 7.25 -20.01
C ARG A 340 8.11 5.76 -20.15
N ALA A 341 9.24 5.42 -20.73
CA ALA A 341 9.63 4.03 -20.96
C ALA A 341 10.01 3.34 -19.64
N ARG A 342 10.75 4.04 -18.79
CA ARG A 342 11.17 3.52 -17.49
C ARG A 342 10.14 3.79 -16.38
N GLY A 343 9.22 4.73 -16.57
CA GLY A 343 8.25 5.14 -15.54
C GLY A 343 8.90 5.86 -14.36
N VAL A 344 9.90 6.70 -14.61
CA VAL A 344 10.67 7.39 -13.57
C VAL A 344 10.95 8.87 -13.94
N ILE A 345 11.24 9.67 -12.94
CA ILE A 345 11.80 11.00 -13.12
C ILE A 345 13.30 10.85 -13.39
N PRO A 346 13.83 11.36 -14.55
CA PRO A 346 15.24 11.30 -14.86
C PRO A 346 16.07 12.03 -13.79
N ASN A 347 17.15 11.40 -13.34
CA ASN A 347 17.95 11.99 -12.26
C ASN A 347 19.40 11.50 -12.26
N HIS A 348 20.25 12.29 -11.64
CA HIS A 348 21.60 11.89 -11.28
C HIS A 348 21.74 11.88 -9.75
N ARG A 349 21.74 10.67 -9.15
CA ARG A 349 21.85 10.45 -7.71
C ARG A 349 20.82 11.21 -6.87
N GLY A 350 19.60 11.40 -7.40
CA GLY A 350 18.51 12.11 -6.77
C GLY A 350 18.32 13.57 -7.18
N ARG A 351 19.27 14.23 -7.87
CA ARG A 351 19.03 15.53 -8.54
C ARG A 351 18.27 15.28 -9.84
N VAL A 352 17.12 15.88 -9.99
CA VAL A 352 16.35 15.82 -11.25
C VAL A 352 17.17 16.44 -12.37
N VAL A 353 17.14 15.80 -13.55
CA VAL A 353 17.84 16.33 -14.73
C VAL A 353 16.84 16.65 -15.85
N ASP A 354 17.18 17.67 -16.62
CA ASP A 354 16.44 18.05 -17.82
C ASP A 354 16.68 17.06 -18.99
N ARG A 355 16.13 17.36 -20.15
CA ARG A 355 16.27 16.52 -21.36
C ARG A 355 17.72 16.45 -21.88
N THR A 356 18.58 17.36 -21.47
CA THR A 356 20.02 17.39 -21.85
C THR A 356 20.88 16.61 -20.84
N GLY A 357 20.30 16.17 -19.73
CA GLY A 357 21.01 15.51 -18.62
C GLY A 357 21.59 16.51 -17.61
N THR A 358 21.24 17.79 -17.71
CA THR A 358 21.72 18.84 -16.79
C THR A 358 20.83 18.86 -15.53
N PRO A 359 21.41 18.86 -14.30
CA PRO A 359 20.64 19.01 -13.07
C PRO A 359 19.84 20.32 -13.03
N ILE A 360 18.57 20.19 -12.62
CA ILE A 360 17.69 21.33 -12.39
C ILE A 360 17.92 21.77 -10.93
N PRO A 361 18.39 23.02 -10.70
CA PRO A 361 18.68 23.49 -9.35
C PRO A 361 17.43 23.46 -8.44
N GLY A 362 17.56 22.92 -7.23
CA GLY A 362 16.48 22.86 -6.27
C GLY A 362 15.48 21.71 -6.48
N GLU A 363 15.65 20.87 -7.53
CA GLU A 363 14.73 19.76 -7.79
C GLU A 363 15.35 18.40 -7.54
N TYR A 364 14.65 17.58 -6.75
CA TYR A 364 15.13 16.28 -6.31
C TYR A 364 14.04 15.22 -6.42
N VAL A 365 14.49 13.96 -6.48
CA VAL A 365 13.59 12.82 -6.55
C VAL A 365 14.07 11.68 -5.66
N VAL A 366 13.12 10.89 -5.10
CA VAL A 366 13.41 9.80 -4.18
C VAL A 366 12.40 8.66 -4.32
N GLY A 367 12.82 7.45 -4.02
CA GLY A 367 11.96 6.27 -3.98
C GLY A 367 11.71 5.65 -5.35
N TRP A 368 10.55 5.03 -5.52
CA TRP A 368 10.25 4.30 -6.75
C TRP A 368 10.14 5.19 -7.98
N ILE A 369 9.68 6.42 -7.82
CA ILE A 369 9.66 7.37 -8.95
C ILE A 369 11.07 7.81 -9.39
N LYS A 370 12.12 7.61 -8.53
CA LYS A 370 13.53 7.82 -8.84
C LYS A 370 14.16 6.63 -9.54
N ARG A 371 14.03 5.41 -8.95
CA ARG A 371 14.81 4.23 -9.34
C ARG A 371 14.00 3.11 -10.00
N GLY A 372 12.69 3.28 -10.12
CA GLY A 372 11.75 2.23 -10.48
C GLY A 372 11.26 1.43 -9.26
N PRO A 373 10.16 0.67 -9.42
CA PRO A 373 9.46 -0.03 -8.32
C PRO A 373 10.19 -1.31 -7.93
N THR A 374 11.34 -1.17 -7.29
CA THR A 374 12.17 -2.28 -6.82
C THR A 374 12.44 -2.18 -5.33
N GLY A 375 12.64 -3.34 -4.70
CA GLY A 375 12.94 -3.45 -3.28
C GLY A 375 11.70 -3.37 -2.37
N ILE A 376 11.94 -3.36 -1.07
CA ILE A 376 10.95 -3.34 0.01
C ILE A 376 10.97 -1.98 0.74
N ILE A 377 10.13 -1.81 1.75
CA ILE A 377 10.06 -0.56 2.54
C ILE A 377 11.45 -0.11 3.02
N GLY A 378 12.26 -1.04 3.55
CA GLY A 378 13.60 -0.74 4.07
C GLY A 378 14.60 -0.22 3.03
N THR A 379 14.46 -0.59 1.76
CA THR A 379 15.35 -0.11 0.68
C THR A 379 15.15 1.38 0.36
N ASN A 380 14.05 1.98 0.81
CA ASN A 380 13.83 3.41 0.67
C ASN A 380 14.74 4.25 1.60
N LYS A 381 15.25 3.65 2.68
CA LYS A 381 16.10 4.41 3.63
C LYS A 381 17.46 4.81 3.05
N PRO A 382 18.29 3.91 2.50
CA PRO A 382 19.54 4.29 1.84
C PRO A 382 19.30 5.19 0.61
N ASP A 383 18.25 4.97 -0.16
CA ASP A 383 17.87 5.81 -1.29
C ASP A 383 17.52 7.25 -0.86
N ALA A 384 16.76 7.40 0.22
CA ALA A 384 16.43 8.69 0.81
C ALA A 384 17.67 9.40 1.37
N GLN A 385 18.57 8.67 2.00
CA GLN A 385 19.85 9.20 2.50
C GLN A 385 20.73 9.71 1.36
N GLU A 386 20.78 9.02 0.20
CA GLU A 386 21.51 9.50 -0.96
C GLU A 386 20.95 10.82 -1.46
N THR A 387 19.63 10.94 -1.64
CA THR A 387 18.97 12.16 -2.11
C THR A 387 19.14 13.30 -1.12
N ALA A 388 18.91 13.05 0.18
CA ALA A 388 19.12 14.05 1.23
C ALA A 388 20.56 14.55 1.29
N ALA A 389 21.55 13.66 1.10
CA ALA A 389 22.96 14.06 1.02
C ALA A 389 23.22 15.02 -0.15
N ARG A 390 22.52 14.85 -1.28
CA ARG A 390 22.64 15.79 -2.43
C ARG A 390 22.04 17.16 -2.11
N ILE A 391 20.88 17.18 -1.41
CA ILE A 391 20.26 18.44 -0.96
C ILE A 391 21.21 19.17 -0.01
N LEU A 392 21.77 18.47 0.98
CA LEU A 392 22.71 19.05 1.96
C LEU A 392 24.00 19.55 1.31
N GLU A 393 24.53 18.82 0.32
CA GLU A 393 25.68 19.25 -0.47
C GLU A 393 25.39 20.56 -1.23
N ASP A 394 24.21 20.68 -1.85
CA ASP A 394 23.80 21.88 -2.57
C ASP A 394 23.54 23.07 -1.64
N ILE A 395 23.03 22.82 -0.41
CA ILE A 395 22.95 23.84 0.66
C ILE A 395 24.35 24.36 1.00
N GLU A 396 25.31 23.47 1.25
CA GLU A 396 26.67 23.82 1.67
C GLU A 396 27.46 24.54 0.57
N GLN A 397 27.18 24.25 -0.68
CA GLN A 397 27.81 24.87 -1.85
C GLN A 397 27.11 26.15 -2.32
N GLY A 398 25.96 26.53 -1.74
CA GLY A 398 25.13 27.64 -2.19
C GLY A 398 24.51 27.41 -3.57
N GLY A 399 24.31 26.15 -3.95
CA GLY A 399 23.75 25.73 -5.23
C GLY A 399 22.23 25.72 -5.31
N LEU A 400 21.53 25.99 -4.21
CA LEU A 400 20.07 26.08 -4.21
C LEU A 400 19.59 27.42 -4.77
N PRO A 401 18.41 27.47 -5.41
CA PRO A 401 17.76 28.70 -5.78
C PRO A 401 17.59 29.61 -4.57
N GLN A 402 17.86 30.89 -4.72
CA GLN A 402 17.51 31.88 -3.69
C GLN A 402 16.03 32.23 -3.86
N THR A 403 15.18 31.69 -3.00
CA THR A 403 13.76 32.04 -2.99
C THR A 403 13.53 33.27 -2.12
N ASP A 404 12.99 34.32 -2.69
CA ASP A 404 12.47 35.45 -1.94
C ASP A 404 10.97 35.20 -1.67
N ALA A 405 10.70 34.51 -0.57
CA ALA A 405 9.33 34.28 -0.13
C ALA A 405 8.74 35.50 0.62
N SER A 406 9.47 36.63 0.68
CA SER A 406 8.97 37.86 1.31
C SER A 406 7.84 38.43 0.45
N GLY A 407 6.67 38.56 1.02
CA GLY A 407 5.46 39.05 0.32
C GLY A 407 4.65 37.99 -0.44
N LEU A 408 5.09 36.72 -0.47
CA LEU A 408 4.24 35.62 -0.91
C LEU A 408 3.39 35.09 0.25
N GLU A 409 2.14 34.76 -0.04
CA GLU A 409 1.28 34.08 0.91
C GLU A 409 1.90 32.75 1.39
N SER A 410 1.63 32.41 2.65
CA SER A 410 1.95 31.08 3.15
C SER A 410 1.09 30.02 2.44
N ILE A 411 1.57 28.78 2.40
CA ILE A 411 0.79 27.67 1.82
C ILE A 411 -0.61 27.53 2.42
N PRO A 412 -0.83 27.63 3.75
CA PRO A 412 -2.18 27.62 4.31
C PRO A 412 -3.08 28.73 3.76
N GLU A 413 -2.57 29.95 3.59
CA GLU A 413 -3.31 31.08 3.02
C GLU A 413 -3.66 30.82 1.55
N LEU A 414 -2.71 30.38 0.76
CA LEU A 414 -2.91 30.01 -0.65
C LEU A 414 -3.98 28.92 -0.81
N LEU A 415 -3.93 27.88 0.01
CA LEU A 415 -4.94 26.81 -0.03
C LEU A 415 -6.32 27.31 0.41
N ALA A 416 -6.36 28.20 1.42
CA ALA A 416 -7.61 28.81 1.88
C ALA A 416 -8.24 29.71 0.80
N GLU A 417 -7.46 30.52 0.10
CA GLU A 417 -7.95 31.34 -1.02
C GLU A 417 -8.50 30.50 -2.17
N ARG A 418 -7.90 29.36 -2.42
CA ARG A 418 -8.37 28.39 -3.43
C ARG A 418 -9.55 27.55 -2.95
N GLY A 419 -9.97 27.70 -1.69
CA GLY A 419 -11.07 26.94 -1.11
C GLY A 419 -10.76 25.45 -0.91
N ILE A 420 -9.47 25.10 -0.77
CA ILE A 420 -9.00 23.72 -0.63
C ILE A 420 -8.89 23.35 0.85
N PRO A 421 -9.76 22.44 1.35
CA PRO A 421 -9.64 21.95 2.72
C PRO A 421 -8.48 20.98 2.83
N PHE A 422 -7.40 21.39 3.47
CA PHE A 422 -6.28 20.49 3.74
C PHE A 422 -6.38 19.83 5.12
N VAL A 423 -5.71 18.70 5.27
CA VAL A 423 -5.63 17.88 6.48
C VAL A 423 -4.24 18.02 7.07
N THR A 424 -4.14 18.46 8.32
CA THR A 424 -2.87 18.53 9.06
C THR A 424 -2.48 17.15 9.62
N TYR A 425 -1.24 17.02 10.12
CA TYR A 425 -0.83 15.78 10.78
C TYR A 425 -1.65 15.46 12.04
N ALA A 426 -2.04 16.50 12.80
CA ALA A 426 -2.94 16.34 13.94
C ALA A 426 -4.34 15.86 13.54
N ASP A 427 -4.88 16.37 12.44
CA ASP A 427 -6.14 15.88 11.87
C ASP A 427 -6.03 14.41 11.42
N TRP A 428 -4.91 14.03 10.81
CA TRP A 428 -4.64 12.63 10.50
C TRP A 428 -4.62 11.75 11.75
N GLN A 429 -3.93 12.17 12.82
CA GLN A 429 -3.90 11.42 14.08
C GLN A 429 -5.30 11.22 14.66
N LEU A 430 -6.19 12.19 14.51
CA LEU A 430 -7.58 12.07 14.90
C LEU A 430 -8.33 11.05 14.04
N LEU A 431 -8.16 11.07 12.71
CA LEU A 431 -8.72 10.04 11.83
C LEU A 431 -8.23 8.64 12.20
N ASP A 432 -6.93 8.50 12.46
CA ASP A 432 -6.30 7.23 12.87
C ASP A 432 -6.88 6.72 14.19
N GLN A 433 -7.12 7.62 15.15
CA GLN A 433 -7.76 7.28 16.42
C GLN A 433 -9.20 6.79 16.20
N ILE A 434 -10.00 7.49 15.39
CA ILE A 434 -11.37 7.08 15.06
C ILE A 434 -11.39 5.70 14.40
N GLU A 435 -10.48 5.42 13.46
CA GLU A 435 -10.35 4.10 12.81
C GLU A 435 -10.01 3.00 13.82
N GLN A 436 -9.10 3.27 14.76
CA GLN A 436 -8.71 2.32 15.80
C GLN A 436 -9.85 2.08 16.80
N GLU A 437 -10.55 3.12 17.24
CA GLU A 437 -11.71 3.00 18.14
C GLU A 437 -12.83 2.18 17.50
N ARG A 438 -13.16 2.46 16.23
CA ARG A 438 -14.13 1.65 15.46
C ARG A 438 -13.68 0.19 15.34
N GLY A 439 -12.40 -0.04 15.06
CA GLY A 439 -11.83 -1.38 14.97
C GLY A 439 -11.94 -2.14 16.29
N ALA A 440 -11.59 -1.51 17.40
CA ALA A 440 -11.63 -2.11 18.75
C ALA A 440 -13.03 -2.63 19.12
N LEU A 441 -14.10 -1.95 18.68
CA LEU A 441 -15.48 -2.40 18.92
C LEU A 441 -15.81 -3.75 18.28
N VAL A 442 -15.08 -4.17 17.26
CA VAL A 442 -15.27 -5.43 16.52
C VAL A 442 -14.05 -6.36 16.59
N GLY A 443 -13.09 -6.08 17.49
CA GLY A 443 -11.91 -6.91 17.71
C GLY A 443 -10.82 -6.78 16.63
N ARG A 444 -10.83 -5.70 15.83
CA ARG A 444 -9.90 -5.47 14.72
C ARG A 444 -8.90 -4.35 15.05
N PRO A 445 -7.71 -4.35 14.43
CA PRO A 445 -6.72 -3.28 14.63
C PRO A 445 -7.27 -1.89 14.30
N ARG A 446 -8.09 -1.79 13.26
CA ARG A 446 -8.79 -0.58 12.80
C ARG A 446 -9.88 -0.90 11.80
N LEU A 447 -10.84 -0.01 11.65
CA LEU A 447 -11.75 0.07 10.51
C LEU A 447 -11.43 1.33 9.72
N LYS A 448 -10.80 1.15 8.56
CA LYS A 448 -10.34 2.26 7.72
C LYS A 448 -11.51 3.00 7.08
N PHE A 449 -11.41 4.32 7.03
CA PHE A 449 -12.22 5.08 6.09
C PHE A 449 -11.84 4.71 4.65
N SER A 450 -12.82 4.58 3.79
CA SER A 450 -12.65 4.23 2.38
C SER A 450 -13.08 5.34 1.41
N ARG A 451 -13.54 6.48 1.91
CA ARG A 451 -13.94 7.66 1.13
C ARG A 451 -13.32 8.92 1.71
N VAL A 452 -12.85 9.80 0.85
CA VAL A 452 -12.25 11.08 1.26
C VAL A 452 -13.31 11.95 1.94
N GLU A 453 -14.54 11.96 1.41
CA GLU A 453 -15.66 12.73 1.95
C GLU A 453 -15.99 12.33 3.39
N ASP A 454 -15.96 11.04 3.71
CA ASP A 454 -16.21 10.53 5.07
C ASP A 454 -15.10 10.95 6.05
N MET A 455 -13.84 10.97 5.58
CA MET A 455 -12.70 11.46 6.38
C MET A 455 -12.88 12.95 6.71
N LEU A 456 -13.19 13.77 5.70
CA LEU A 456 -13.38 15.20 5.87
C LEU A 456 -14.61 15.52 6.73
N ALA A 457 -15.70 14.76 6.57
CA ALA A 457 -16.90 14.89 7.40
C ALA A 457 -16.60 14.58 8.87
N ALA A 458 -15.89 13.49 9.17
CA ALA A 458 -15.50 13.12 10.53
C ALA A 458 -14.63 14.20 11.20
N LEU A 459 -13.69 14.79 10.47
CA LEU A 459 -12.91 15.93 10.96
C LEU A 459 -13.76 17.17 11.24
N ALA A 460 -14.73 17.47 10.36
CA ALA A 460 -15.62 18.61 10.52
C ALA A 460 -16.53 18.45 11.76
N GLU A 461 -17.03 17.25 12.02
CA GLU A 461 -17.84 16.93 13.22
C GLU A 461 -17.03 17.15 14.50
N THR A 462 -15.82 16.60 14.58
CA THR A 462 -14.96 16.71 15.77
C THR A 462 -14.57 18.16 16.04
N ARG A 463 -14.35 18.97 15.01
CA ARG A 463 -14.06 20.42 15.17
C ARG A 463 -15.26 21.22 15.69
N ARG A 464 -16.50 20.74 15.49
CA ARG A 464 -17.74 21.38 16.00
C ARG A 464 -18.03 21.07 17.48
N GLU A 465 -17.69 19.86 17.94
CA GLU A 465 -17.94 19.46 19.32
C GLU A 465 -17.24 20.34 20.40
N PRO A 466 -15.96 20.74 20.29
CA PRO A 466 -15.34 21.65 21.23
C PRO A 466 -16.02 23.02 21.25
N ALA A 467 -16.49 23.51 20.11
CA ALA A 467 -17.22 24.78 20.03
C ALA A 467 -18.58 24.70 20.75
N LEU A 468 -19.24 23.55 20.72
CA LEU A 468 -20.48 23.30 21.47
C LEU A 468 -20.26 23.18 22.97
N LEU A 469 -19.16 22.57 23.40
CA LEU A 469 -18.78 22.45 24.82
C LEU A 469 -18.32 23.80 25.39
N LEU A 470 -17.58 24.61 24.64
CA LEU A 470 -17.20 25.97 25.02
C LEU A 470 -18.42 26.91 25.12
N ASN A 471 -19.41 26.77 24.25
CA ASN A 471 -20.68 27.53 24.32
C ASN A 471 -21.57 27.07 25.48
N ARG A 472 -21.48 25.81 25.94
CA ARG A 472 -22.16 25.32 27.15
C ARG A 472 -21.47 25.78 28.42
N SER A 473 -20.18 25.99 28.45
CA SER A 473 -19.43 26.49 29.60
C SER A 473 -19.55 28.01 29.81
N ASN A 474 -19.91 28.76 28.78
CA ASN A 474 -20.17 30.21 28.86
C ASN A 474 -21.64 30.58 29.05
N GLY A 475 -22.57 29.61 29.08
CA GLY A 475 -23.98 29.80 29.40
C GLY A 475 -24.22 29.67 30.89
N LYS A 476 -24.56 30.77 31.55
CA LYS A 476 -24.98 30.86 32.95
C LYS A 476 -25.87 29.68 33.33
N THR A 477 -25.50 29.02 34.42
CA THR A 477 -26.32 28.09 35.19
C THR A 477 -27.60 28.80 35.62
N LEU A 478 -28.70 28.58 34.92
CA LEU A 478 -30.03 28.80 35.45
C LEU A 478 -30.44 27.53 36.18
N VAL A 479 -30.39 27.57 37.49
CA VAL A 479 -31.01 26.59 38.38
C VAL A 479 -32.50 26.72 38.24
N PRO A 480 -33.29 25.70 37.87
CA PRO A 480 -34.72 25.75 37.99
C PRO A 480 -35.09 25.54 39.46
N GLU A 481 -35.85 26.50 40.02
CA GLU A 481 -36.53 26.32 41.31
C GLU A 481 -37.52 25.15 41.24
N PRO A 482 -37.74 24.42 42.33
CA PRO A 482 -38.71 23.33 42.36
C PRO A 482 -40.13 23.90 42.54
N SER A 483 -40.92 23.92 41.48
CA SER A 483 -42.36 24.08 41.60
C SER A 483 -42.98 22.77 42.07
N GLY A 484 -43.34 22.74 43.34
CA GLY A 484 -44.17 21.69 43.90
C GLY A 484 -45.56 21.68 43.29
N GLN A 485 -45.96 20.51 42.82
CA GLN A 485 -47.35 20.03 42.90
C GLN A 485 -47.32 18.50 42.85
N VAL A 486 -47.78 17.97 43.99
CA VAL A 486 -48.10 16.55 44.23
C VAL A 486 -49.35 16.24 43.41
N ALA A 487 -49.28 15.25 42.56
CA ALA A 487 -50.46 14.58 42.02
C ALA A 487 -50.34 13.09 42.30
N GLN A 488 -51.36 12.56 42.94
CA GLN A 488 -51.54 11.22 43.47
C GLN A 488 -51.49 10.14 42.41
N GLU A 489 -50.90 9.01 42.78
CA GLU A 489 -51.01 7.73 42.08
C GLU A 489 -52.44 7.17 42.14
N PRO A 490 -52.88 6.43 41.13
CA PRO A 490 -53.87 5.36 41.36
C PRO A 490 -53.22 3.97 41.35
N ASP A 491 -53.51 3.23 42.42
CA ASP A 491 -53.34 1.83 42.59
C ASP A 491 -53.79 1.01 41.35
N LEU A 492 -53.00 0.07 40.93
CA LEU A 492 -53.43 -1.13 40.21
C LEU A 492 -52.60 -2.35 40.60
N GLN A 493 -53.29 -3.36 41.05
CA GLN A 493 -52.86 -4.63 41.58
C GLN A 493 -52.19 -5.56 40.58
N PRO A 494 -51.52 -6.63 41.05
CA PRO A 494 -50.58 -7.43 40.29
C PRO A 494 -51.25 -8.64 39.60
N GLY A 495 -50.81 -8.98 38.42
CA GLY A 495 -51.21 -10.25 37.79
C GLY A 495 -50.73 -10.40 36.37
N ALA A 496 -49.77 -11.23 36.19
CA ALA A 496 -49.58 -12.25 35.15
C ALA A 496 -48.11 -12.38 34.67
N ARG A 497 -47.47 -13.36 35.25
CA ARG A 497 -46.22 -13.93 34.72
C ARG A 497 -46.48 -14.50 33.33
N ARG A 498 -45.63 -14.15 32.35
CA ARG A 498 -45.36 -15.01 31.19
C ARG A 498 -43.87 -15.31 31.14
N ASN A 499 -43.59 -16.59 31.34
CA ASN A 499 -42.34 -17.26 31.10
C ASN A 499 -41.89 -16.99 29.66
N VAL A 500 -40.65 -16.57 29.48
CA VAL A 500 -39.89 -16.82 28.27
C VAL A 500 -38.64 -17.57 28.67
N ASP A 501 -38.53 -18.72 28.10
CA ASP A 501 -37.56 -19.78 28.30
C ASP A 501 -36.10 -19.28 28.16
N ARG A 502 -35.34 -19.47 29.23
CA ARG A 502 -33.89 -19.42 29.24
C ARG A 502 -33.40 -20.86 29.33
N THR A 503 -33.19 -21.47 28.17
CA THR A 503 -32.36 -22.70 28.10
C THR A 503 -31.80 -22.80 26.70
N LEU A 504 -30.49 -22.58 26.61
CA LEU A 504 -29.53 -23.23 25.70
C LEU A 504 -28.26 -22.34 25.63
N TRP A 505 -27.40 -22.56 26.60
CA TRP A 505 -25.94 -22.35 26.51
C TRP A 505 -25.31 -22.63 27.86
N HIS A 506 -25.18 -23.93 28.16
CA HIS A 506 -24.15 -24.47 29.05
C HIS A 506 -24.08 -25.99 28.83
N ASN A 507 -23.02 -26.46 28.25
CA ASN A 507 -22.26 -27.63 28.63
C ASN A 507 -21.41 -28.15 27.47
N LYS A 508 -20.13 -28.01 27.61
CA LYS A 508 -19.13 -29.07 27.39
C LYS A 508 -17.76 -28.58 27.81
N GLN A 509 -17.53 -28.67 29.10
CA GLN A 509 -16.22 -28.99 29.64
C GLN A 509 -16.28 -30.40 30.24
N THR A 510 -15.11 -31.03 30.17
CA THR A 510 -14.72 -32.32 30.77
C THR A 510 -15.15 -33.60 30.04
N VAL A 511 -14.18 -34.22 29.39
CA VAL A 511 -13.65 -35.53 29.83
C VAL A 511 -12.19 -35.62 29.37
N ARG A 512 -11.32 -35.81 30.37
CA ARG A 512 -9.94 -36.30 30.25
C ARG A 512 -9.92 -37.81 30.38
N GLN A 513 -8.91 -38.39 29.76
CA GLN A 513 -8.13 -39.57 30.17
C GLN A 513 -8.49 -40.91 29.53
N ASP A 514 -7.37 -41.50 29.12
CA ASP A 514 -6.95 -42.88 29.03
C ASP A 514 -7.19 -43.63 27.71
N HIS A 515 -6.22 -43.63 26.86
CA HIS A 515 -5.20 -44.68 26.56
C HIS A 515 -4.27 -44.21 25.45
#